data_31a536491d6b6d64108b0a48cd675ddf
#
_entry.id   31a536491d6b6d64108b0a48cd675ddf
#
_cell.length_a   1.000
_cell.length_b   1.000
_cell.length_c   1.000
_cell.angle_alpha   90.00
_cell.angle_beta   90.00
_cell.angle_gamma   90.00
#
_symmetry.space_group_name_H-M   'P 1'
#
loop_
_entity.id
_entity.type
_entity.pdbx_description
1 polymer ?
#
loop_
_entity_poly.entity_id
_entity_poly.type
_entity_poly.pdbx_seq_one_letter_code
_entity_poly.pdbx_strand_id
1 'polypeptide(L)'
;MSVLRTVVGIDPSGSRLALVAVRSGLGGPSPVAPPAVSSLRGERESAVMEDAEAALSDFVARHELAGSAARLCIPARHVFTARVAFPRMKDRDLREALSLEIERLFPFPAARLRFASRKSPDGRGDRKVRLIVTATPSDYLERWEECVSRAGLVLAGAVPAGWALSSACEAIGRAPAEPGGFRAVLRNAGGAAECTVLWRGEPVFSASRTCAPDAMASLAAALLEEGLPDTAVPPGGGSGVAVEILAPAAWLGEKSLHAGSDGVEWQVNDRFEENARKALSFGEGHRDPWEALGAFGAASAERTVDLLAPAGAETGFPWAGAAAAVLGGAALLLALAWPATVAWKARAEMRGLDARIAALQPTVARVQGDLDKLRDMDEKAAVLVESGAGRGEPIEILRTLTERLPSGTWLTALRVENRKVELDGFSASASEIFPLLTRDGRFRGVEFAAPVIRQGDNQDRFQIRAEYVPPPPQAPGPGGGR
;
A
#
# COMPACT_ATOMS: atom_id res chain seq x y z
N MET A 1 -4.62 3.84 -0.19
CA MET A 1 -4.90 4.53 -1.46
C MET A 1 -4.62 3.53 -2.57
N SER A 2 -5.68 2.98 -3.19
CA SER A 2 -5.51 2.13 -4.38
C SER A 2 -5.03 3.04 -5.50
N VAL A 3 -3.76 2.90 -5.87
CA VAL A 3 -3.22 3.61 -7.04
C VAL A 3 -3.98 3.09 -8.25
N LEU A 4 -4.80 3.92 -8.86
CA LEU A 4 -5.50 3.64 -10.10
C LEU A 4 -4.44 3.35 -11.17
N ARG A 5 -4.16 2.08 -11.41
CA ARG A 5 -3.11 1.64 -12.33
C ARG A 5 -3.72 1.52 -13.73
N THR A 6 -3.15 2.24 -14.68
CA THR A 6 -3.49 2.06 -16.09
C THR A 6 -2.78 0.82 -16.63
N VAL A 7 -3.50 -0.03 -17.36
CA VAL A 7 -2.99 -1.23 -18.00
C VAL A 7 -3.30 -1.15 -19.50
N VAL A 8 -2.32 -1.39 -20.33
CA VAL A 8 -2.47 -1.46 -21.80
C VAL A 8 -2.70 -2.91 -22.19
N GLY A 9 -3.87 -3.20 -22.75
CA GLY A 9 -4.17 -4.48 -23.37
C GLY A 9 -3.71 -4.49 -24.80
N ILE A 10 -3.08 -5.58 -25.21
CA ILE A 10 -2.49 -5.80 -26.53
C ILE A 10 -3.08 -7.08 -27.11
N ASP A 11 -3.75 -7.02 -28.25
CA ASP A 11 -4.29 -8.20 -28.93
C ASP A 11 -3.76 -8.29 -30.37
N PRO A 12 -2.75 -9.13 -30.62
CA PRO A 12 -2.19 -9.35 -31.95
C PRO A 12 -2.93 -10.47 -32.68
N SER A 13 -4.21 -10.29 -32.92
CA SER A 13 -5.03 -11.31 -33.57
C SER A 13 -5.04 -11.15 -35.08
N GLY A 14 -4.75 -12.24 -35.79
CA GLY A 14 -4.72 -12.27 -37.26
C GLY A 14 -3.68 -11.31 -37.85
N SER A 15 -4.12 -10.47 -38.79
CA SER A 15 -3.32 -9.40 -39.41
C SER A 15 -3.51 -8.03 -38.79
N ARG A 16 -4.03 -7.95 -37.56
CA ARG A 16 -4.31 -6.71 -36.86
C ARG A 16 -3.75 -6.73 -35.45
N LEU A 17 -3.42 -5.57 -34.98
CA LEU A 17 -3.03 -5.28 -33.59
C LEU A 17 -4.06 -4.33 -32.98
N ALA A 18 -4.78 -4.80 -31.97
CA ALA A 18 -5.68 -3.97 -31.20
C ALA A 18 -5.05 -3.56 -29.87
N LEU A 19 -5.17 -2.29 -29.51
CA LEU A 19 -4.62 -1.69 -28.30
C LEU A 19 -5.72 -0.98 -27.54
N VAL A 20 -5.80 -1.23 -26.24
CA VAL A 20 -6.78 -0.61 -25.34
C VAL A 20 -6.10 -0.25 -24.02
N ALA A 21 -6.13 1.01 -23.62
CA ALA A 21 -5.65 1.42 -22.30
C ALA A 21 -6.84 1.47 -21.32
N VAL A 22 -6.75 0.71 -20.23
CA VAL A 22 -7.83 0.52 -19.26
C VAL A 22 -7.34 0.95 -17.88
N ARG A 23 -8.22 1.62 -17.13
CA ARG A 23 -8.02 1.93 -15.72
C ARG A 23 -9.05 1.18 -14.88
N SER A 24 -8.57 0.38 -13.95
CA SER A 24 -9.44 -0.31 -12.99
C SER A 24 -9.84 0.63 -11.85
N GLY A 25 -11.14 0.73 -11.59
CA GLY A 25 -11.72 1.54 -10.53
C GLY A 25 -12.83 0.80 -9.79
N LEU A 26 -13.42 1.42 -8.76
CA LEU A 26 -14.54 0.84 -8.00
C LEU A 26 -15.77 0.56 -8.88
N GLY A 27 -15.93 1.24 -10.01
CA GLY A 27 -17.01 1.04 -10.98
C GLY A 27 -16.71 -0.01 -12.05
N GLY A 28 -15.56 -0.69 -11.98
CA GLY A 28 -15.08 -1.62 -12.98
C GLY A 28 -14.02 -1.03 -13.92
N PRO A 29 -13.54 -1.81 -14.88
CA PRO A 29 -12.57 -1.37 -15.87
C PRO A 29 -13.18 -0.34 -16.83
N SER A 30 -12.47 0.76 -17.05
CA SER A 30 -12.89 1.81 -17.98
C SER A 30 -11.73 2.21 -18.90
N PRO A 31 -11.96 2.37 -20.22
CA PRO A 31 -10.93 2.86 -21.12
C PRO A 31 -10.51 4.28 -20.76
N VAL A 32 -9.22 4.56 -20.83
CA VAL A 32 -8.66 5.90 -20.65
C VAL A 32 -8.35 6.61 -21.95
N ALA A 33 -8.36 5.84 -23.05
CA ALA A 33 -8.15 6.33 -24.41
C ALA A 33 -9.01 5.53 -25.39
N PRO A 34 -9.37 6.08 -26.54
CA PRO A 34 -10.03 5.32 -27.59
C PRO A 34 -9.18 4.12 -28.03
N PRO A 35 -9.80 2.95 -28.24
CA PRO A 35 -9.09 1.80 -28.77
C PRO A 35 -8.40 2.11 -30.10
N ALA A 36 -7.18 1.61 -30.27
CA ALA A 36 -6.46 1.68 -31.54
C ALA A 36 -6.39 0.31 -32.18
N VAL A 37 -6.64 0.25 -33.49
CA VAL A 37 -6.47 -0.97 -34.26
C VAL A 37 -5.58 -0.63 -35.45
N SER A 38 -4.45 -1.32 -35.57
CA SER A 38 -3.45 -1.14 -36.63
C SER A 38 -3.34 -2.44 -37.48
N SER A 39 -3.06 -2.30 -38.76
CA SER A 39 -2.80 -3.46 -39.61
C SER A 39 -1.35 -3.89 -39.49
N LEU A 40 -1.12 -5.17 -39.29
CA LEU A 40 0.18 -5.82 -39.36
C LEU A 40 0.38 -6.32 -40.79
N ARG A 41 1.20 -5.64 -41.59
CA ARG A 41 1.32 -5.86 -43.01
C ARG A 41 2.48 -6.77 -43.42
N GLY A 42 3.33 -7.10 -42.46
CA GLY A 42 4.53 -7.89 -42.68
C GLY A 42 4.20 -9.33 -43.10
N GLU A 43 4.77 -9.81 -44.18
CA GLU A 43 4.71 -11.24 -44.59
C GLU A 43 5.67 -12.09 -43.72
N ARG A 44 6.74 -11.48 -43.21
CA ARG A 44 7.71 -12.12 -42.33
C ARG A 44 7.45 -11.74 -40.88
N GLU A 45 7.71 -12.64 -39.98
CA GLU A 45 7.49 -12.44 -38.56
C GLU A 45 8.24 -11.21 -38.02
N SER A 46 9.47 -10.95 -38.46
CA SER A 46 10.23 -9.75 -38.09
C SER A 46 9.53 -8.45 -38.49
N ALA A 47 8.97 -8.40 -39.70
CA ALA A 47 8.23 -7.22 -40.17
C ALA A 47 6.91 -7.03 -39.43
N VAL A 48 6.24 -8.11 -39.03
CA VAL A 48 5.07 -8.06 -38.19
C VAL A 48 5.41 -7.45 -36.79
N MET A 49 6.56 -7.82 -36.24
CA MET A 49 7.03 -7.28 -34.95
C MET A 49 7.45 -5.81 -35.06
N GLU A 50 8.04 -5.39 -36.18
CA GLU A 50 8.37 -3.97 -36.42
C GLU A 50 7.11 -3.12 -36.56
N ASP A 51 6.10 -3.59 -37.29
CA ASP A 51 4.79 -2.92 -37.42
C ASP A 51 4.11 -2.81 -36.03
N ALA A 52 4.20 -3.88 -35.23
CA ALA A 52 3.64 -3.91 -33.89
C ALA A 52 4.35 -2.92 -32.95
N GLU A 53 5.67 -2.87 -32.98
CA GLU A 53 6.48 -1.95 -32.20
C GLU A 53 6.17 -0.48 -32.55
N ALA A 54 6.08 -0.19 -33.85
CA ALA A 54 5.73 1.16 -34.32
C ALA A 54 4.32 1.58 -33.86
N ALA A 55 3.34 0.68 -33.98
CA ALA A 55 1.98 0.95 -33.55
C ALA A 55 1.86 1.12 -32.02
N LEU A 56 2.58 0.30 -31.24
CA LEU A 56 2.66 0.42 -29.78
C LEU A 56 3.31 1.72 -29.37
N SER A 57 4.46 2.07 -29.96
CA SER A 57 5.21 3.29 -29.65
C SER A 57 4.38 4.55 -29.95
N ASP A 58 3.67 4.59 -31.08
CA ASP A 58 2.76 5.68 -31.43
C ASP A 58 1.59 5.78 -30.43
N PHE A 59 0.99 4.67 -30.03
CA PHE A 59 -0.08 4.63 -29.05
C PHE A 59 0.40 5.11 -27.68
N VAL A 60 1.55 4.65 -27.23
CA VAL A 60 2.17 5.03 -25.95
C VAL A 60 2.50 6.52 -25.93
N ALA A 61 3.11 7.04 -26.98
CA ALA A 61 3.47 8.46 -27.08
C ALA A 61 2.22 9.36 -27.12
N ARG A 62 1.20 8.98 -27.91
CA ARG A 62 -0.04 9.75 -28.08
C ARG A 62 -0.84 9.87 -26.80
N HIS A 63 -0.81 8.85 -25.94
CA HIS A 63 -1.62 8.78 -24.72
C HIS A 63 -0.80 8.87 -23.42
N GLU A 64 0.49 9.22 -23.51
CA GLU A 64 1.41 9.40 -22.36
C GLU A 64 1.48 8.16 -21.45
N LEU A 65 1.54 6.97 -22.04
CA LEU A 65 1.48 5.69 -21.31
C LEU A 65 2.86 5.09 -21.01
N ALA A 66 3.95 5.82 -21.20
CA ALA A 66 5.29 5.31 -20.94
C ALA A 66 5.45 4.77 -19.51
N GLY A 67 6.08 3.61 -19.36
CA GLY A 67 6.25 2.90 -18.09
C GLY A 67 4.99 2.22 -17.56
N SER A 68 3.85 2.30 -18.27
CA SER A 68 2.63 1.61 -17.88
C SER A 68 2.76 0.09 -18.02
N ALA A 69 1.97 -0.63 -17.22
CA ALA A 69 1.87 -2.06 -17.36
C ALA A 69 1.12 -2.44 -18.65
N ALA A 70 1.58 -3.46 -19.34
CA ALA A 70 0.90 -4.05 -20.49
C ALA A 70 0.49 -5.50 -20.21
N ARG A 71 -0.60 -5.95 -20.81
CA ARG A 71 -1.02 -7.34 -20.83
C ARG A 71 -1.29 -7.79 -22.25
N LEU A 72 -0.68 -8.89 -22.61
CA LEU A 72 -0.80 -9.50 -23.93
C LEU A 72 -1.97 -10.47 -23.95
N CYS A 73 -2.90 -10.31 -24.92
CA CYS A 73 -3.85 -11.34 -25.30
C CYS A 73 -3.16 -12.31 -26.25
N ILE A 74 -2.99 -13.55 -25.85
CA ILE A 74 -2.38 -14.57 -26.71
C ILE A 74 -3.46 -15.17 -27.61
N PRO A 75 -3.37 -15.01 -28.95
CA PRO A 75 -4.34 -15.56 -29.87
C PRO A 75 -4.51 -17.07 -29.75
N ALA A 76 -5.74 -17.56 -29.93
CA ALA A 76 -6.05 -18.98 -29.76
C ALA A 76 -5.14 -19.93 -30.56
N ARG A 77 -4.64 -19.50 -31.74
CA ARG A 77 -3.69 -20.27 -32.55
C ARG A 77 -2.32 -20.55 -31.94
N HIS A 78 -1.94 -19.75 -30.91
CA HIS A 78 -0.68 -19.89 -30.15
C HIS A 78 -0.90 -20.47 -28.75
N VAL A 79 -2.12 -20.90 -28.45
CA VAL A 79 -2.51 -21.43 -27.16
C VAL A 79 -2.88 -22.90 -27.28
N PHE A 80 -2.29 -23.72 -26.46
CA PHE A 80 -2.63 -25.13 -26.29
C PHE A 80 -3.34 -25.30 -24.97
N THR A 81 -4.49 -25.96 -24.96
CA THR A 81 -5.26 -26.20 -23.73
C THR A 81 -5.51 -27.69 -23.57
N ALA A 82 -5.26 -28.22 -22.40
CA ALA A 82 -5.54 -29.59 -22.01
C ALA A 82 -6.29 -29.65 -20.69
N ARG A 83 -7.15 -30.68 -20.55
CA ARG A 83 -7.82 -30.99 -19.30
C ARG A 83 -7.24 -32.25 -18.71
N VAL A 84 -6.80 -32.18 -17.47
CA VAL A 84 -6.22 -33.32 -16.76
C VAL A 84 -6.87 -33.47 -15.41
N ALA A 85 -6.91 -34.73 -14.93
CA ALA A 85 -7.46 -35.05 -13.63
C ALA A 85 -6.42 -35.81 -12.81
N PHE A 86 -6.09 -35.27 -11.65
CA PHE A 86 -5.18 -35.87 -10.68
C PHE A 86 -5.95 -36.36 -9.46
N PRO A 87 -5.44 -37.35 -8.72
CA PRO A 87 -5.92 -37.64 -7.39
C PRO A 87 -5.82 -36.40 -6.49
N ARG A 88 -6.64 -36.31 -5.45
CA ARG A 88 -6.47 -35.24 -4.47
C ARG A 88 -5.12 -35.34 -3.78
N MET A 89 -4.31 -34.31 -3.90
CA MET A 89 -2.99 -34.18 -3.32
C MET A 89 -2.75 -32.75 -2.91
N LYS A 90 -1.65 -32.48 -2.21
CA LYS A 90 -1.24 -31.11 -1.85
C LYS A 90 -0.87 -30.31 -3.11
N ASP A 91 -1.05 -29.01 -3.08
CA ASP A 91 -0.79 -28.14 -4.22
C ASP A 91 0.68 -28.20 -4.71
N ARG A 92 1.62 -28.45 -3.82
CA ARG A 92 3.02 -28.68 -4.19
C ARG A 92 3.18 -29.94 -5.04
N ASP A 93 2.61 -31.05 -4.56
CA ASP A 93 2.72 -32.35 -5.22
C ASP A 93 1.96 -32.36 -6.56
N LEU A 94 0.84 -31.60 -6.60
CA LEU A 94 0.06 -31.39 -7.81
C LEU A 94 0.85 -30.64 -8.89
N ARG A 95 1.61 -29.63 -8.51
CA ARG A 95 2.48 -28.88 -9.42
C ARG A 95 3.62 -29.75 -9.96
N GLU A 96 4.21 -30.54 -9.10
CA GLU A 96 5.29 -31.46 -9.45
C GLU A 96 4.78 -32.56 -10.39
N ALA A 97 3.63 -33.16 -10.11
CA ALA A 97 2.97 -34.10 -10.98
C ALA A 97 2.59 -33.48 -12.36
N LEU A 98 2.08 -32.25 -12.34
CA LEU A 98 1.75 -31.54 -13.57
C LEU A 98 2.99 -31.26 -14.43
N SER A 99 4.11 -30.85 -13.83
CA SER A 99 5.34 -30.57 -14.58
C SER A 99 5.88 -31.82 -15.32
N LEU A 100 5.68 -33.00 -14.76
CA LEU A 100 6.04 -34.27 -15.38
C LEU A 100 5.10 -34.66 -16.54
N GLU A 101 3.84 -34.22 -16.49
CA GLU A 101 2.84 -34.55 -17.51
C GLU A 101 2.83 -33.56 -18.69
N ILE A 102 3.45 -32.38 -18.58
CA ILE A 102 3.42 -31.32 -19.61
C ILE A 102 3.87 -31.84 -20.97
N GLU A 103 4.94 -32.63 -21.05
CA GLU A 103 5.47 -33.18 -22.31
C GLU A 103 4.56 -34.23 -22.93
N ARG A 104 3.67 -34.84 -22.14
CA ARG A 104 2.65 -35.76 -22.62
C ARG A 104 1.40 -35.06 -23.12
N LEU A 105 1.13 -33.87 -22.53
CA LEU A 105 -0.06 -33.09 -22.87
C LEU A 105 0.11 -32.27 -24.13
N PHE A 106 1.32 -31.79 -24.39
CA PHE A 106 1.62 -30.85 -25.45
C PHE A 106 2.75 -31.37 -26.38
N PRO A 107 2.72 -31.07 -27.67
CA PRO A 107 3.69 -31.59 -28.65
C PRO A 107 5.03 -30.82 -28.62
N PHE A 108 5.40 -30.26 -27.48
CA PHE A 108 6.62 -29.49 -27.33
C PHE A 108 7.34 -29.86 -26.03
N PRO A 109 8.68 -29.77 -25.97
CA PRO A 109 9.43 -29.95 -24.73
C PRO A 109 8.99 -28.93 -23.68
N ALA A 110 8.87 -29.34 -22.43
CA ALA A 110 8.45 -28.46 -21.32
C ALA A 110 9.29 -27.19 -21.19
N ALA A 111 10.60 -27.30 -21.48
CA ALA A 111 11.53 -26.16 -21.45
C ALA A 111 11.22 -25.05 -22.49
N ARG A 112 10.47 -25.39 -23.55
CA ARG A 112 10.08 -24.43 -24.60
C ARG A 112 8.66 -23.92 -24.44
N LEU A 113 7.99 -24.27 -23.33
CA LEU A 113 6.63 -23.86 -23.05
C LEU A 113 6.57 -22.98 -21.80
N ARG A 114 5.77 -21.94 -21.88
CA ARG A 114 5.20 -21.28 -20.71
C ARG A 114 3.81 -21.85 -20.48
N PHE A 115 3.52 -22.30 -19.28
CA PHE A 115 2.22 -22.89 -18.97
C PHE A 115 1.71 -22.42 -17.61
N ALA A 116 0.39 -22.40 -17.51
CA ALA A 116 -0.32 -22.13 -16.26
C ALA A 116 -1.47 -23.12 -16.12
N SER A 117 -1.90 -23.38 -14.91
CA SER A 117 -3.00 -24.27 -14.62
C SER A 117 -4.04 -23.62 -13.71
N ARG A 118 -5.29 -24.00 -13.89
CA ARG A 118 -6.40 -23.57 -13.04
C ARG A 118 -7.26 -24.76 -12.67
N LYS A 119 -7.69 -24.84 -11.41
CA LYS A 119 -8.62 -25.86 -10.93
C LYS A 119 -10.01 -25.60 -11.56
N SER A 120 -10.55 -26.60 -12.25
CA SER A 120 -11.90 -26.52 -12.80
C SER A 120 -12.94 -26.60 -11.67
N PRO A 121 -14.02 -25.81 -11.73
CA PRO A 121 -15.10 -25.83 -10.74
C PRO A 121 -15.86 -27.15 -10.72
N ASP A 122 -15.76 -27.98 -11.76
CA ASP A 122 -16.42 -29.31 -11.88
C ASP A 122 -15.98 -30.34 -10.83
N GLY A 123 -14.88 -30.10 -10.13
CA GLY A 123 -14.30 -31.08 -9.20
C GLY A 123 -14.79 -30.95 -7.76
N ARG A 124 -15.79 -30.14 -7.44
CA ARG A 124 -16.31 -30.00 -6.07
C ARG A 124 -17.06 -31.27 -5.67
N GLY A 125 -16.42 -32.11 -4.85
CA GLY A 125 -17.03 -33.37 -4.35
C GLY A 125 -16.40 -34.65 -4.91
N ASP A 126 -15.64 -34.57 -5.99
CA ASP A 126 -14.94 -35.71 -6.58
C ASP A 126 -13.64 -36.05 -5.82
N ARG A 127 -13.20 -37.31 -5.87
CA ARG A 127 -11.89 -37.76 -5.37
C ARG A 127 -10.72 -37.25 -6.23
N LYS A 128 -11.00 -36.61 -7.35
CA LYS A 128 -10.03 -36.10 -8.31
C LYS A 128 -10.08 -34.57 -8.35
N VAL A 129 -8.92 -33.97 -8.54
CA VAL A 129 -8.79 -32.54 -8.87
C VAL A 129 -8.66 -32.44 -10.39
N ARG A 130 -9.56 -31.69 -11.03
CA ARG A 130 -9.52 -31.43 -12.45
C ARG A 130 -8.82 -30.08 -12.70
N LEU A 131 -7.86 -30.06 -13.61
CA LEU A 131 -7.12 -28.88 -14.00
C LEU A 131 -7.39 -28.58 -15.49
N ILE A 132 -7.52 -27.31 -15.78
CA ILE A 132 -7.37 -26.76 -17.12
C ILE A 132 -5.93 -26.27 -17.21
N VAL A 133 -5.14 -26.86 -18.07
CA VAL A 133 -3.74 -26.48 -18.31
C VAL A 133 -3.67 -25.77 -19.64
N THR A 134 -3.09 -24.59 -19.62
CA THR A 134 -2.92 -23.76 -20.80
C THR A 134 -1.45 -23.49 -21.03
N ALA A 135 -0.95 -23.65 -22.23
CA ALA A 135 0.44 -23.46 -22.59
C ALA A 135 0.61 -22.65 -23.86
N THR A 136 1.74 -21.98 -23.99
CA THR A 136 2.17 -21.26 -25.20
C THR A 136 3.67 -21.43 -25.39
N PRO A 137 4.23 -21.35 -26.64
CA PRO A 137 5.66 -21.35 -26.87
C PRO A 137 6.37 -20.18 -26.18
N SER A 138 7.49 -20.45 -25.51
CA SER A 138 8.27 -19.44 -24.78
C SER A 138 8.80 -18.35 -25.71
N ASP A 139 9.27 -18.75 -26.90
CA ASP A 139 9.82 -17.83 -27.90
C ASP A 139 8.79 -16.81 -28.42
N TYR A 140 7.51 -17.19 -28.45
CA TYR A 140 6.42 -16.27 -28.78
C TYR A 140 6.30 -15.15 -27.72
N LEU A 141 6.34 -15.50 -26.44
CA LEU A 141 6.26 -14.52 -25.36
C LEU A 141 7.51 -13.64 -25.28
N GLU A 142 8.69 -14.21 -25.46
CA GLU A 142 9.97 -13.49 -25.41
C GLU A 142 10.01 -12.38 -26.48
N ARG A 143 9.55 -12.68 -27.70
CA ARG A 143 9.44 -11.67 -28.78
C ARG A 143 8.48 -10.54 -28.43
N TRP A 144 7.35 -10.86 -27.83
CA TRP A 144 6.39 -9.83 -27.40
C TRP A 144 6.89 -9.03 -26.22
N GLU A 145 7.61 -9.66 -25.28
CA GLU A 145 8.23 -8.97 -24.15
C GLU A 145 9.26 -7.94 -24.63
N GLU A 146 10.07 -8.31 -25.61
CA GLU A 146 11.05 -7.41 -26.21
C GLU A 146 10.37 -6.25 -26.96
N CYS A 147 9.37 -6.55 -27.79
CA CYS A 147 8.60 -5.54 -28.54
C CYS A 147 7.91 -4.53 -27.61
N VAL A 148 7.24 -5.01 -26.56
CA VAL A 148 6.54 -4.20 -25.57
C VAL A 148 7.54 -3.33 -24.76
N SER A 149 8.70 -3.89 -24.42
CA SER A 149 9.76 -3.18 -23.72
C SER A 149 10.33 -2.05 -24.58
N ARG A 150 10.60 -2.28 -25.88
CA ARG A 150 11.10 -1.26 -26.82
C ARG A 150 10.07 -0.14 -27.01
N ALA A 151 8.78 -0.44 -26.96
CA ALA A 151 7.72 0.56 -27.01
C ALA A 151 7.56 1.35 -25.70
N GLY A 152 8.39 1.10 -24.67
CA GLY A 152 8.38 1.81 -23.40
C GLY A 152 7.32 1.36 -22.40
N LEU A 153 6.78 0.14 -22.56
CA LEU A 153 5.83 -0.50 -21.65
C LEU A 153 6.50 -1.63 -20.87
N VAL A 154 5.86 -2.07 -19.79
CA VAL A 154 6.29 -3.23 -19.00
C VAL A 154 5.27 -4.36 -19.18
N LEU A 155 5.67 -5.48 -19.80
CA LEU A 155 4.79 -6.63 -19.95
C LEU A 155 4.58 -7.28 -18.58
N ALA A 156 3.38 -7.10 -18.02
CA ALA A 156 3.02 -7.52 -16.67
C ALA A 156 2.14 -8.79 -16.65
N GLY A 157 1.72 -9.28 -17.83
CA GLY A 157 0.92 -10.49 -17.92
C GLY A 157 0.67 -10.89 -19.36
N ALA A 158 0.41 -12.18 -19.57
CA ALA A 158 0.05 -12.77 -20.85
C ALA A 158 -1.15 -13.69 -20.67
N VAL A 159 -2.28 -13.30 -21.24
CA VAL A 159 -3.59 -13.91 -21.03
C VAL A 159 -4.03 -14.62 -22.30
N PRO A 160 -4.35 -15.91 -22.28
CA PRO A 160 -4.91 -16.59 -23.44
C PRO A 160 -6.22 -15.95 -23.92
N ALA A 161 -6.46 -15.88 -25.22
CA ALA A 161 -7.62 -15.20 -25.81
C ALA A 161 -8.95 -15.65 -25.20
N GLY A 162 -9.14 -16.94 -24.93
CA GLY A 162 -10.36 -17.43 -24.29
C GLY A 162 -10.60 -16.82 -22.91
N TRP A 163 -9.57 -16.65 -22.10
CA TRP A 163 -9.67 -16.01 -20.80
C TRP A 163 -9.82 -14.49 -20.90
N ALA A 164 -9.16 -13.87 -21.88
CA ALA A 164 -9.34 -12.45 -22.17
C ALA A 164 -10.79 -12.16 -22.59
N LEU A 165 -11.36 -12.94 -23.49
CA LEU A 165 -12.75 -12.80 -23.92
C LEU A 165 -13.72 -13.05 -22.77
N SER A 166 -13.47 -14.02 -21.90
CA SER A 166 -14.24 -14.21 -20.68
C SER A 166 -14.26 -12.96 -19.82
N SER A 167 -13.09 -12.38 -19.56
CA SER A 167 -12.97 -11.13 -18.76
C SER A 167 -13.66 -9.95 -19.43
N ALA A 168 -13.61 -9.84 -20.76
CA ALA A 168 -14.33 -8.82 -21.50
C ALA A 168 -15.85 -8.99 -21.35
N CYS A 169 -16.37 -10.21 -21.48
CA CYS A 169 -17.78 -10.50 -21.30
C CYS A 169 -18.27 -10.17 -19.90
N GLU A 170 -17.50 -10.48 -18.86
CA GLU A 170 -17.83 -10.13 -17.48
C GLU A 170 -17.86 -8.61 -17.27
N ALA A 171 -16.89 -7.89 -17.83
CA ALA A 171 -16.80 -6.43 -17.69
C ALA A 171 -17.92 -5.69 -18.44
N ILE A 172 -18.33 -6.19 -19.60
CA ILE A 172 -19.34 -5.57 -20.47
C ILE A 172 -20.76 -6.05 -20.12
N GLY A 173 -20.92 -7.33 -19.88
CA GLY A 173 -22.22 -7.99 -19.88
C GLY A 173 -22.95 -8.04 -18.57
N ARG A 174 -22.45 -7.57 -17.47
CA ARG A 174 -23.11 -7.46 -16.12
C ARG A 174 -23.85 -8.72 -15.60
N ALA A 175 -24.15 -9.68 -16.38
CA ALA A 175 -24.76 -10.92 -15.92
C ALA A 175 -23.96 -12.12 -16.40
N PRO A 176 -23.52 -13.03 -15.52
CA PRO A 176 -23.10 -14.35 -15.95
C PRO A 176 -24.26 -15.00 -16.69
N ALA A 177 -23.97 -15.81 -17.72
CA ALA A 177 -24.98 -16.72 -18.27
C ALA A 177 -25.68 -17.45 -17.13
N GLU A 178 -26.95 -17.83 -17.32
CA GLU A 178 -27.71 -18.56 -16.29
C GLU A 178 -26.89 -19.67 -15.66
N PRO A 179 -27.07 -19.95 -14.36
CA PRO A 179 -26.26 -20.96 -13.68
C PRO A 179 -26.34 -22.31 -14.40
N GLY A 180 -25.33 -22.64 -15.18
CA GLY A 180 -25.24 -23.87 -15.98
C GLY A 180 -25.24 -23.69 -17.48
N GLY A 181 -25.49 -22.47 -18.00
CA GLY A 181 -25.47 -22.19 -19.44
C GLY A 181 -24.05 -22.04 -20.02
N PHE A 182 -23.96 -22.33 -21.33
CA PHE A 182 -22.79 -22.05 -22.12
C PHE A 182 -22.91 -20.67 -22.78
N ARG A 183 -21.77 -20.01 -23.00
CA ARG A 183 -21.70 -18.77 -23.78
C ARG A 183 -20.68 -18.96 -24.88
N ALA A 184 -21.05 -18.73 -26.11
CA ALA A 184 -20.16 -18.77 -27.26
C ALA A 184 -19.86 -17.33 -27.71
N VAL A 185 -18.58 -17.00 -27.81
CA VAL A 185 -18.09 -15.71 -28.34
C VAL A 185 -17.50 -15.98 -29.70
N LEU A 186 -18.13 -15.41 -30.72
CA LEU A 186 -17.70 -15.51 -32.10
C LEU A 186 -17.22 -14.13 -32.56
N ARG A 187 -16.02 -14.01 -33.11
CA ARG A 187 -15.50 -12.73 -33.60
C ARG A 187 -14.62 -12.86 -34.81
N ASN A 188 -14.48 -11.75 -35.54
CA ASN A 188 -13.43 -11.57 -36.51
C ASN A 188 -12.17 -11.09 -35.80
N ALA A 189 -11.16 -11.93 -35.74
CA ALA A 189 -9.89 -11.65 -35.12
C ALA A 189 -8.83 -11.32 -36.19
N GLY A 190 -8.99 -10.17 -36.88
CA GLY A 190 -8.02 -9.70 -37.89
C GLY A 190 -7.90 -10.60 -39.11
N GLY A 191 -9.01 -11.05 -39.69
CA GLY A 191 -9.04 -11.95 -40.84
C GLY A 191 -9.07 -13.43 -40.49
N ALA A 192 -9.25 -13.76 -39.21
CA ALA A 192 -9.50 -15.12 -38.76
C ALA A 192 -10.85 -15.20 -38.04
N ALA A 193 -11.63 -16.22 -38.27
CA ALA A 193 -12.78 -16.56 -37.45
C ALA A 193 -12.29 -17.15 -36.12
N GLU A 194 -12.68 -16.58 -35.01
CA GLU A 194 -12.38 -17.08 -33.68
C GLU A 194 -13.67 -17.44 -32.96
N CYS A 195 -13.66 -18.61 -32.34
CA CYS A 195 -14.73 -19.12 -31.50
C CYS A 195 -14.17 -19.45 -30.13
N THR A 196 -14.79 -18.90 -29.07
CA THR A 196 -14.51 -19.27 -27.68
C THR A 196 -15.81 -19.70 -27.01
N VAL A 197 -15.85 -20.93 -26.53
CA VAL A 197 -16.98 -21.42 -25.72
C VAL A 197 -16.62 -21.33 -24.25
N LEU A 198 -17.45 -20.63 -23.50
CA LEU A 198 -17.33 -20.43 -22.06
C LEU A 198 -18.38 -21.25 -21.33
N TRP A 199 -17.99 -21.90 -20.26
CA TRP A 199 -18.89 -22.54 -19.32
C TRP A 199 -18.66 -21.98 -17.93
N ARG A 200 -19.70 -21.39 -17.35
CA ARG A 200 -19.59 -20.65 -16.09
C ARG A 200 -18.48 -19.58 -16.07
N GLY A 201 -18.26 -18.92 -17.18
CA GLY A 201 -17.20 -17.92 -17.34
C GLY A 201 -15.80 -18.50 -17.57
N GLU A 202 -15.62 -19.82 -17.60
CA GLU A 202 -14.33 -20.44 -17.92
C GLU A 202 -14.29 -20.94 -19.36
N PRO A 203 -13.21 -20.63 -20.12
CA PRO A 203 -13.08 -21.12 -21.48
C PRO A 203 -12.90 -22.64 -21.49
N VAL A 204 -13.83 -23.30 -22.12
CA VAL A 204 -13.82 -24.76 -22.34
C VAL A 204 -13.30 -25.14 -23.71
N PHE A 205 -13.42 -24.23 -24.67
CA PHE A 205 -12.89 -24.36 -26.02
C PHE A 205 -12.49 -22.96 -26.51
N SER A 206 -11.42 -22.89 -27.29
CA SER A 206 -11.01 -21.67 -27.98
C SER A 206 -10.22 -22.07 -29.21
N ALA A 207 -10.69 -21.67 -30.39
CA ALA A 207 -10.06 -21.95 -31.66
C ALA A 207 -10.13 -20.74 -32.59
N SER A 208 -9.15 -20.63 -33.48
CA SER A 208 -9.08 -19.58 -34.48
C SER A 208 -8.60 -20.18 -35.81
N ARG A 209 -9.31 -19.87 -36.89
CA ARG A 209 -8.95 -20.32 -38.27
C ARG A 209 -9.04 -19.15 -39.22
N THR A 210 -8.01 -18.97 -40.04
CA THR A 210 -7.98 -17.97 -41.11
C THR A 210 -8.88 -18.42 -42.27
N CYS A 211 -9.68 -17.50 -42.78
CA CYS A 211 -10.54 -17.74 -43.93
C CYS A 211 -10.79 -16.46 -44.72
N ALA A 212 -11.38 -16.60 -45.86
CA ALA A 212 -11.88 -15.47 -46.65
C ALA A 212 -13.03 -14.76 -45.90
N PRO A 213 -13.20 -13.45 -46.06
CA PRO A 213 -14.20 -12.66 -45.32
C PRO A 213 -15.64 -13.17 -45.48
N ASP A 214 -15.99 -13.71 -46.64
CA ASP A 214 -17.30 -14.27 -46.95
C ASP A 214 -17.58 -15.61 -46.26
N ALA A 215 -16.52 -16.35 -45.88
CA ALA A 215 -16.63 -17.63 -45.18
C ALA A 215 -16.56 -17.51 -43.64
N MET A 216 -16.38 -16.32 -43.09
CA MET A 216 -16.13 -16.15 -41.66
C MET A 216 -17.26 -16.66 -40.78
N ALA A 217 -18.49 -16.30 -41.08
CA ALA A 217 -19.62 -16.70 -40.24
C ALA A 217 -19.88 -18.23 -40.31
N SER A 218 -19.76 -18.85 -41.49
CA SER A 218 -19.92 -20.29 -41.62
C SER A 218 -18.79 -21.06 -40.93
N LEU A 219 -17.56 -20.55 -40.99
CA LEU A 219 -16.44 -21.14 -40.25
C LEU A 219 -16.58 -20.98 -38.74
N ALA A 220 -17.06 -19.82 -38.28
CA ALA A 220 -17.34 -19.60 -36.89
C ALA A 220 -18.42 -20.56 -36.35
N ALA A 221 -19.46 -20.82 -37.14
CA ALA A 221 -20.47 -21.82 -36.81
C ALA A 221 -19.89 -23.24 -36.73
N ALA A 222 -19.02 -23.64 -37.67
CA ALA A 222 -18.34 -24.93 -37.62
C ALA A 222 -17.42 -25.06 -36.38
N LEU A 223 -16.70 -24.00 -36.00
CA LEU A 223 -15.88 -23.97 -34.79
C LEU A 223 -16.74 -24.08 -33.54
N LEU A 224 -17.95 -23.52 -33.56
CA LEU A 224 -18.88 -23.60 -32.45
C LEU A 224 -19.39 -25.05 -32.26
N GLU A 225 -19.73 -25.73 -33.34
CA GLU A 225 -20.11 -27.16 -33.34
C GLU A 225 -18.95 -28.03 -32.77
N GLU A 226 -17.71 -27.77 -33.23
CA GLU A 226 -16.52 -28.46 -32.72
C GLU A 226 -16.28 -28.19 -31.21
N GLY A 227 -16.59 -26.98 -30.74
CA GLY A 227 -16.32 -26.55 -29.38
C GLY A 227 -17.36 -26.94 -28.35
N LEU A 228 -18.55 -27.35 -28.79
CA LEU A 228 -19.57 -27.84 -27.86
C LEU A 228 -19.21 -29.28 -27.44
N PRO A 229 -18.96 -29.51 -26.14
CA PRO A 229 -18.62 -30.86 -25.73
C PRO A 229 -19.83 -31.79 -25.85
N ASP A 230 -19.61 -33.04 -26.22
CA ASP A 230 -20.64 -34.10 -26.25
C ASP A 230 -21.42 -34.19 -24.93
N THR A 231 -20.79 -33.75 -23.81
CA THR A 231 -21.41 -33.70 -22.49
C THR A 231 -22.33 -32.50 -22.30
N ALA A 232 -22.37 -31.54 -23.24
CA ALA A 232 -23.35 -30.44 -23.19
C ALA A 232 -24.75 -30.92 -23.54
N VAL A 233 -24.87 -32.04 -24.25
CA VAL A 233 -26.13 -32.71 -24.55
C VAL A 233 -26.38 -33.76 -23.44
N PRO A 234 -27.36 -33.58 -22.55
CA PRO A 234 -27.61 -34.58 -21.50
C PRO A 234 -28.06 -35.90 -22.16
N PRO A 235 -27.49 -37.06 -21.78
CA PRO A 235 -27.99 -38.32 -22.24
C PRO A 235 -29.41 -38.54 -21.70
N GLY A 236 -30.42 -38.46 -22.55
CA GLY A 236 -31.78 -38.79 -22.16
C GLY A 236 -32.87 -37.76 -22.45
N GLY A 237 -32.70 -36.85 -23.37
CA GLY A 237 -33.83 -36.05 -23.90
C GLY A 237 -34.50 -35.09 -22.91
N GLY A 238 -33.78 -34.68 -21.84
CA GLY A 238 -34.21 -33.60 -20.97
C GLY A 238 -33.86 -32.24 -21.57
N SER A 239 -34.60 -31.20 -21.20
CA SER A 239 -34.53 -29.81 -21.66
C SER A 239 -33.14 -29.37 -22.15
N GLY A 240 -33.09 -28.92 -23.43
CA GLY A 240 -31.86 -28.57 -24.16
C GLY A 240 -30.94 -27.64 -23.38
N VAL A 241 -29.65 -27.77 -23.65
CA VAL A 241 -28.65 -26.86 -23.06
C VAL A 241 -28.79 -25.51 -23.73
N ALA A 242 -29.02 -24.47 -22.91
CA ALA A 242 -29.04 -23.11 -23.40
C ALA A 242 -27.60 -22.63 -23.71
N VAL A 243 -27.38 -22.17 -24.92
CA VAL A 243 -26.10 -21.54 -25.33
C VAL A 243 -26.36 -20.10 -25.74
N GLU A 244 -25.82 -19.16 -25.00
CA GLU A 244 -25.86 -17.75 -25.38
C GLU A 244 -24.79 -17.46 -26.43
N ILE A 245 -25.19 -16.93 -27.58
CA ILE A 245 -24.31 -16.56 -28.68
C ILE A 245 -24.02 -15.06 -28.63
N LEU A 246 -22.76 -14.71 -28.56
CA LEU A 246 -22.24 -13.36 -28.74
C LEU A 246 -21.48 -13.32 -30.07
N ALA A 247 -22.03 -12.64 -31.05
CA ALA A 247 -21.45 -12.56 -32.40
C ALA A 247 -21.71 -11.18 -33.02
N PRO A 248 -20.91 -10.75 -34.02
CA PRO A 248 -21.20 -9.55 -34.80
C PRO A 248 -22.62 -9.58 -35.37
N ALA A 249 -23.33 -8.47 -35.33
CA ALA A 249 -24.72 -8.40 -35.82
C ALA A 249 -24.85 -8.86 -37.30
N ALA A 250 -23.83 -8.60 -38.13
CA ALA A 250 -23.76 -9.05 -39.50
C ALA A 250 -23.76 -10.58 -39.66
N TRP A 251 -23.34 -11.35 -38.66
CA TRP A 251 -23.27 -12.81 -38.68
C TRP A 251 -24.56 -13.46 -38.18
N LEU A 252 -25.31 -12.76 -37.31
CA LEU A 252 -26.51 -13.31 -36.66
C LEU A 252 -27.66 -13.62 -37.65
N GLY A 253 -27.63 -13.03 -38.81
CA GLY A 253 -28.62 -13.31 -39.88
C GLY A 253 -28.36 -14.61 -40.69
N GLU A 254 -27.23 -15.25 -40.52
CA GLU A 254 -26.89 -16.47 -41.24
C GLU A 254 -27.55 -17.71 -40.63
N LYS A 255 -28.23 -18.48 -41.50
CA LYS A 255 -28.91 -19.73 -41.09
C LYS A 255 -27.95 -20.76 -40.49
N SER A 256 -26.66 -20.72 -40.88
CA SER A 256 -25.63 -21.62 -40.34
C SER A 256 -25.39 -21.51 -38.84
N LEU A 257 -25.62 -20.35 -38.25
CA LEU A 257 -25.49 -20.16 -36.78
C LEU A 257 -26.67 -20.73 -35.99
N HIS A 258 -27.77 -21.05 -36.67
CA HIS A 258 -29.00 -21.58 -36.07
C HIS A 258 -29.19 -23.08 -36.33
N ALA A 259 -28.34 -23.69 -37.13
CA ALA A 259 -28.39 -25.11 -37.48
C ALA A 259 -27.60 -25.95 -36.47
N GLY A 260 -27.89 -25.78 -35.20
CA GLY A 260 -27.20 -26.55 -34.17
C GLY A 260 -27.75 -27.95 -33.96
N SER A 261 -26.97 -28.78 -33.31
CA SER A 261 -27.30 -30.17 -32.95
C SER A 261 -28.62 -30.26 -32.17
N ASP A 262 -29.34 -31.33 -32.36
CA ASP A 262 -30.59 -31.63 -31.62
C ASP A 262 -30.39 -31.53 -30.13
N GLY A 263 -31.22 -30.69 -29.47
CA GLY A 263 -31.22 -30.51 -28.02
C GLY A 263 -30.42 -29.28 -27.49
N VAL A 264 -29.92 -28.41 -28.38
CA VAL A 264 -29.30 -27.14 -27.98
C VAL A 264 -30.26 -25.97 -28.23
N GLU A 265 -30.56 -25.20 -27.23
CA GLU A 265 -31.33 -23.96 -27.34
C GLU A 265 -30.38 -22.76 -27.53
N TRP A 266 -30.45 -22.14 -28.69
CA TRP A 266 -29.60 -21.02 -29.07
C TRP A 266 -30.25 -19.68 -28.66
N GLN A 267 -29.58 -18.93 -27.81
CA GLN A 267 -30.00 -17.61 -27.40
C GLN A 267 -29.03 -16.55 -27.91
N VAL A 268 -29.48 -15.78 -28.89
CA VAL A 268 -28.66 -14.69 -29.46
C VAL A 268 -28.77 -13.43 -28.59
N ASN A 269 -27.65 -12.88 -28.20
CA ASN A 269 -27.59 -11.60 -27.48
C ASN A 269 -27.23 -10.48 -28.47
N ASP A 270 -28.22 -9.84 -29.02
CA ASP A 270 -28.10 -8.72 -29.96
C ASP A 270 -27.64 -7.40 -29.30
N ARG A 271 -27.77 -7.29 -27.99
CA ARG A 271 -27.39 -6.09 -27.22
C ARG A 271 -25.92 -6.06 -26.82
N PHE A 272 -25.22 -7.19 -26.93
CA PHE A 272 -23.84 -7.26 -26.46
C PHE A 272 -22.93 -6.32 -27.26
N GLU A 273 -23.09 -6.26 -28.59
CA GLU A 273 -22.28 -5.36 -29.43
C GLU A 273 -22.47 -3.89 -29.07
N GLU A 274 -23.70 -3.46 -28.80
CA GLU A 274 -23.99 -2.10 -28.36
C GLU A 274 -23.35 -1.80 -27.00
N ASN A 275 -23.45 -2.75 -26.08
CA ASN A 275 -22.82 -2.63 -24.76
C ASN A 275 -21.28 -2.58 -24.86
N ALA A 276 -20.70 -3.40 -25.74
CA ALA A 276 -19.26 -3.40 -26.01
C ALA A 276 -18.81 -2.06 -26.63
N ARG A 277 -19.57 -1.51 -27.55
CA ARG A 277 -19.31 -0.21 -28.17
C ARG A 277 -19.32 0.92 -27.13
N LYS A 278 -20.30 0.90 -26.22
CA LYS A 278 -20.40 1.86 -25.11
C LYS A 278 -19.24 1.68 -24.12
N ALA A 279 -18.96 0.44 -23.70
CA ALA A 279 -17.92 0.13 -22.73
C ALA A 279 -16.51 0.48 -23.22
N LEU A 280 -16.26 0.32 -24.52
CA LEU A 280 -14.98 0.64 -25.17
C LEU A 280 -14.85 2.10 -25.60
N SER A 281 -15.89 2.93 -25.38
CA SER A 281 -15.91 4.35 -25.74
C SER A 281 -15.58 4.62 -27.21
N PHE A 282 -16.04 3.74 -28.11
CA PHE A 282 -15.97 3.99 -29.54
C PHE A 282 -16.88 5.15 -29.90
N GLY A 283 -16.32 6.21 -30.48
CA GLY A 283 -17.09 7.33 -31.05
C GLY A 283 -17.98 6.86 -32.21
N GLU A 284 -19.03 7.65 -32.54
CA GLU A 284 -19.90 7.35 -33.66
C GLU A 284 -19.06 7.22 -34.95
N GLY A 285 -19.05 6.03 -35.49
CA GLY A 285 -18.77 5.83 -36.90
C GLY A 285 -17.65 4.91 -37.34
N HIS A 286 -16.75 4.29 -36.52
CA HIS A 286 -15.60 3.77 -37.25
C HIS A 286 -14.90 2.49 -36.83
N ARG A 287 -15.31 1.72 -35.82
CA ARG A 287 -14.61 0.44 -35.58
C ARG A 287 -15.52 -0.63 -34.99
N ASP A 288 -15.25 -1.84 -35.46
CA ASP A 288 -15.86 -3.05 -34.95
C ASP A 288 -15.39 -3.29 -33.49
N PRO A 289 -16.28 -3.24 -32.49
CA PRO A 289 -15.88 -3.44 -31.07
C PRO A 289 -15.29 -4.84 -30.86
N TRP A 290 -15.63 -5.81 -31.70
CA TRP A 290 -15.15 -7.19 -31.64
C TRP A 290 -13.64 -7.29 -31.79
N GLU A 291 -13.03 -6.40 -32.59
CA GLU A 291 -11.57 -6.38 -32.79
C GLU A 291 -10.81 -5.98 -31.52
N ALA A 292 -11.39 -5.14 -30.66
CA ALA A 292 -10.75 -4.64 -29.44
C ALA A 292 -11.08 -5.48 -28.19
N LEU A 293 -12.01 -6.43 -28.27
CA LEU A 293 -12.45 -7.23 -27.12
C LEU A 293 -11.32 -8.00 -26.45
N GLY A 294 -10.44 -8.60 -27.24
CA GLY A 294 -9.31 -9.35 -26.69
C GLY A 294 -8.34 -8.45 -25.91
N ALA A 295 -8.00 -7.28 -26.46
CA ALA A 295 -7.16 -6.29 -25.81
C ALA A 295 -7.82 -5.74 -24.52
N PHE A 296 -9.11 -5.38 -24.60
CA PHE A 296 -9.88 -4.93 -23.44
C PHE A 296 -9.95 -6.00 -22.35
N GLY A 297 -10.24 -7.22 -22.75
CA GLY A 297 -10.30 -8.35 -21.83
C GLY A 297 -8.95 -8.65 -21.16
N ALA A 298 -7.86 -8.62 -21.93
CA ALA A 298 -6.52 -8.81 -21.36
C ALA A 298 -6.17 -7.71 -20.37
N ALA A 299 -6.47 -6.43 -20.68
CA ALA A 299 -6.24 -5.31 -19.76
C ALA A 299 -7.08 -5.43 -18.49
N SER A 300 -8.32 -5.93 -18.60
CA SER A 300 -9.28 -6.08 -17.50
C SER A 300 -9.09 -7.36 -16.69
N ALA A 301 -8.24 -8.28 -17.14
CA ALA A 301 -8.06 -9.61 -16.58
C ALA A 301 -7.29 -9.57 -15.26
N GLU A 302 -7.96 -9.35 -14.14
CA GLU A 302 -7.32 -9.35 -12.82
C GLU A 302 -7.17 -10.75 -12.20
N ARG A 303 -7.96 -11.73 -12.61
CA ARG A 303 -8.09 -13.05 -11.96
C ARG A 303 -8.11 -14.23 -12.93
N THR A 304 -7.41 -14.10 -14.02
CA THR A 304 -7.37 -15.10 -15.09
C THR A 304 -6.06 -15.87 -15.12
N VAL A 305 -5.99 -16.86 -16.01
CA VAL A 305 -4.74 -17.59 -16.29
C VAL A 305 -3.73 -16.63 -16.89
N ASP A 306 -2.56 -16.51 -16.26
CA ASP A 306 -1.45 -15.67 -16.71
C ASP A 306 -0.23 -16.54 -17.00
N LEU A 307 0.21 -16.54 -18.27
CA LEU A 307 1.32 -17.37 -18.74
C LEU A 307 2.71 -16.74 -18.50
N LEU A 308 2.77 -15.50 -18.00
CA LEU A 308 4.00 -14.90 -17.48
C LEU A 308 4.23 -15.18 -15.99
N ALA A 309 3.18 -15.58 -15.28
CA ALA A 309 3.34 -15.96 -13.88
C ALA A 309 4.25 -17.21 -13.79
N PRO A 310 5.08 -17.32 -12.72
CA PRO A 310 5.87 -18.53 -12.51
C PRO A 310 5.02 -19.78 -12.58
N ALA A 311 5.50 -20.84 -13.22
CA ALA A 311 4.77 -22.08 -13.39
C ALA A 311 4.24 -22.59 -12.04
N GLY A 312 2.93 -22.72 -11.91
CA GLY A 312 2.25 -23.08 -10.67
C GLY A 312 1.92 -21.95 -9.71
N ALA A 313 2.09 -20.68 -10.10
CA ALA A 313 1.45 -19.58 -9.39
C ALA A 313 -0.07 -19.73 -9.59
N GLU A 314 -0.77 -20.21 -8.58
CA GLU A 314 -2.23 -20.14 -8.59
C GLU A 314 -2.59 -18.64 -8.63
N THR A 315 -3.39 -18.25 -9.61
CA THR A 315 -4.03 -16.91 -9.59
C THR A 315 -4.80 -16.83 -8.28
N GLY A 316 -4.31 -15.97 -7.38
CA GLY A 316 -4.67 -16.00 -5.96
C GLY A 316 -6.17 -16.01 -5.77
N PHE A 317 -6.60 -16.87 -4.85
CA PHE A 317 -8.00 -17.00 -4.45
C PHE A 317 -8.56 -15.60 -4.06
N PRO A 318 -9.78 -15.25 -4.45
CA PRO A 318 -10.34 -13.90 -4.27
C PRO A 318 -10.36 -13.40 -2.83
N TRP A 319 -10.25 -14.31 -1.83
CA TRP A 319 -10.21 -13.92 -0.43
C TRP A 319 -8.87 -13.32 0.03
N ALA A 320 -7.76 -13.53 -0.72
CA ALA A 320 -6.46 -12.95 -0.33
C ALA A 320 -6.50 -11.41 -0.40
N GLY A 321 -7.14 -10.85 -1.43
CA GLY A 321 -7.37 -9.39 -1.50
C GLY A 321 -8.37 -8.90 -0.46
N ALA A 322 -9.45 -9.67 -0.23
CA ALA A 322 -10.42 -9.37 0.81
C ALA A 322 -9.81 -9.52 2.21
N ALA A 323 -9.00 -10.57 2.45
CA ALA A 323 -8.27 -10.75 3.69
C ALA A 323 -7.24 -9.64 3.92
N ALA A 324 -6.50 -9.22 2.89
CA ALA A 324 -5.59 -8.08 2.99
C ALA A 324 -6.32 -6.78 3.28
N ALA A 325 -7.50 -6.55 2.68
CA ALA A 325 -8.33 -5.38 2.98
C ALA A 325 -8.91 -5.42 4.40
N VAL A 326 -9.35 -6.60 4.86
CA VAL A 326 -9.85 -6.80 6.24
C VAL A 326 -8.72 -6.64 7.25
N LEU A 327 -7.54 -7.23 7.00
CA LEU A 327 -6.37 -7.08 7.87
C LEU A 327 -5.85 -5.63 7.87
N GLY A 328 -5.81 -4.97 6.72
CA GLY A 328 -5.47 -3.55 6.61
C GLY A 328 -6.47 -2.66 7.34
N GLY A 329 -7.77 -2.93 7.21
CA GLY A 329 -8.84 -2.26 7.95
C GLY A 329 -8.73 -2.50 9.47
N ALA A 330 -8.48 -3.74 9.89
CA ALA A 330 -8.28 -4.08 11.29
C ALA A 330 -7.02 -3.42 11.88
N ALA A 331 -5.92 -3.40 11.14
CA ALA A 331 -4.69 -2.70 11.54
C ALA A 331 -4.91 -1.18 11.67
N LEU A 332 -5.68 -0.57 10.75
CA LEU A 332 -6.04 0.84 10.83
C LEU A 332 -6.93 1.13 12.05
N LEU A 333 -7.92 0.28 12.30
CA LEU A 333 -8.78 0.41 13.50
C LEU A 333 -7.98 0.25 14.79
N LEU A 334 -7.03 -0.69 14.87
CA LEU A 334 -6.13 -0.85 16.01
C LEU A 334 -5.21 0.36 16.17
N ALA A 335 -4.68 0.90 15.07
CA ALA A 335 -3.86 2.11 15.09
C ALA A 335 -4.63 3.35 15.57
N LEU A 336 -5.92 3.45 15.27
CA LEU A 336 -6.80 4.52 15.76
C LEU A 336 -7.28 4.27 17.20
N ALA A 337 -7.49 3.01 17.60
CA ALA A 337 -7.91 2.64 18.95
C ALA A 337 -6.78 2.79 19.97
N TRP A 338 -5.53 2.61 19.58
CA TRP A 338 -4.37 2.73 20.46
C TRP A 338 -4.26 4.11 21.14
N PRO A 339 -4.24 5.23 20.42
CA PRO A 339 -4.20 6.56 21.07
C PRO A 339 -5.45 6.84 21.89
N ALA A 340 -6.62 6.31 21.50
CA ALA A 340 -7.84 6.47 22.27
C ALA A 340 -7.77 5.77 23.64
N THR A 341 -7.21 4.55 23.69
CA THR A 341 -7.01 3.82 24.95
C THR A 341 -5.97 4.48 25.87
N VAL A 342 -4.88 5.01 25.28
CA VAL A 342 -3.85 5.76 26.02
C VAL A 342 -4.45 7.06 26.57
N ALA A 343 -5.21 7.81 25.78
CA ALA A 343 -5.88 9.02 26.21
C ALA A 343 -6.94 8.75 27.27
N TRP A 344 -7.66 7.62 27.19
CA TRP A 344 -8.65 7.23 28.19
C TRP A 344 -8.01 6.85 29.52
N LYS A 345 -6.88 6.09 29.49
CA LYS A 345 -6.09 5.79 30.69
C LYS A 345 -5.53 7.05 31.32
N ALA A 346 -4.93 7.94 30.53
CA ALA A 346 -4.40 9.21 31.04
C ALA A 346 -5.50 10.07 31.70
N ARG A 347 -6.70 10.12 31.09
CA ARG A 347 -7.84 10.82 31.70
C ARG A 347 -8.37 10.13 32.95
N ALA A 348 -8.31 8.82 33.05
CA ALA A 348 -8.71 8.07 34.24
C ALA A 348 -7.72 8.32 35.39
N GLU A 349 -6.42 8.35 35.11
CA GLU A 349 -5.37 8.69 36.10
C GLU A 349 -5.49 10.14 36.54
N MET A 350 -5.72 11.10 35.64
CA MET A 350 -5.98 12.49 36.03
C MET A 350 -7.18 12.64 36.98
N ARG A 351 -8.30 11.98 36.66
CA ARG A 351 -9.48 11.99 37.58
C ARG A 351 -9.15 11.36 38.93
N GLY A 352 -8.32 10.32 38.96
CA GLY A 352 -7.84 9.72 40.20
C GLY A 352 -6.94 10.66 41.02
N LEU A 353 -6.08 11.43 40.33
CA LEU A 353 -5.25 12.45 40.95
C LEU A 353 -6.09 13.64 41.48
N ASP A 354 -7.04 14.12 40.67
CA ASP A 354 -7.96 15.19 41.06
C ASP A 354 -8.78 14.80 42.29
N ALA A 355 -9.26 13.54 42.35
CA ALA A 355 -9.97 13.02 43.51
C ALA A 355 -9.06 12.98 44.78
N ARG A 356 -7.77 12.62 44.62
CA ARG A 356 -6.79 12.64 45.74
C ARG A 356 -6.48 14.07 46.16
N ILE A 357 -6.31 15.01 45.24
CA ILE A 357 -6.13 16.43 45.55
C ILE A 357 -7.34 16.97 46.28
N ALA A 358 -8.55 16.69 45.79
CA ALA A 358 -9.79 17.10 46.44
C ALA A 358 -9.93 16.53 47.90
N ALA A 359 -9.50 15.27 48.08
CA ALA A 359 -9.51 14.63 49.40
C ALA A 359 -8.48 15.23 50.39
N LEU A 360 -7.35 15.75 49.87
CA LEU A 360 -6.32 16.38 50.66
C LEU A 360 -6.58 17.88 50.96
N GLN A 361 -7.35 18.55 50.11
CA GLN A 361 -7.70 19.97 50.28
C GLN A 361 -8.23 20.33 51.70
N PRO A 362 -9.16 19.58 52.30
CA PRO A 362 -9.66 19.90 53.63
C PRO A 362 -8.58 19.74 54.72
N THR A 363 -7.63 18.82 54.50
CA THR A 363 -6.51 18.63 55.44
C THR A 363 -5.49 19.76 55.30
N VAL A 364 -5.18 20.17 54.06
CA VAL A 364 -4.29 21.32 53.79
C VAL A 364 -4.91 22.62 54.33
N ALA A 365 -6.21 22.85 54.14
CA ALA A 365 -6.91 24.02 54.65
C ALA A 365 -6.88 24.06 56.20
N ARG A 366 -6.99 22.88 56.85
CA ARG A 366 -6.90 22.79 58.31
C ARG A 366 -5.49 23.10 58.82
N VAL A 367 -4.48 22.52 58.19
CA VAL A 367 -3.06 22.79 58.54
C VAL A 367 -2.69 24.25 58.27
N GLN A 368 -3.17 24.82 57.16
CA GLN A 368 -2.97 26.25 56.86
C GLN A 368 -3.63 27.13 57.92
N GLY A 369 -4.85 26.81 58.32
CA GLY A 369 -5.54 27.53 59.38
C GLY A 369 -4.85 27.41 60.74
N ASP A 370 -4.21 26.28 61.00
CA ASP A 370 -3.41 26.12 62.25
C ASP A 370 -2.05 26.83 62.12
N LEU A 371 -1.42 26.87 60.99
CA LEU A 371 -0.20 27.66 60.72
C LEU A 371 -0.49 29.17 60.78
N ASP A 372 -1.62 29.64 60.30
CA ASP A 372 -2.00 31.06 60.42
C ASP A 372 -2.25 31.47 61.88
N LYS A 373 -2.84 30.59 62.70
CA LYS A 373 -2.96 30.79 64.11
C LYS A 373 -1.59 30.84 64.78
N LEU A 374 -0.66 29.96 64.44
CA LEU A 374 0.70 29.98 65.00
C LEU A 374 1.45 31.23 64.54
N ARG A 375 1.30 31.69 63.30
CA ARG A 375 1.88 32.97 62.86
C ARG A 375 1.33 34.17 63.60
N ASP A 376 0.01 34.18 63.80
CA ASP A 376 -0.61 35.26 64.61
C ASP A 376 -0.13 35.26 66.07
N MET A 377 0.17 34.05 66.57
CA MET A 377 0.81 33.93 67.90
C MET A 377 2.29 34.35 67.89
N ASP A 378 3.05 34.00 66.84
CA ASP A 378 4.44 34.41 66.65
C ASP A 378 4.57 35.93 66.40
N GLU A 379 3.66 36.52 65.61
CA GLU A 379 3.61 37.97 65.43
C GLU A 379 3.35 38.70 66.76
N LYS A 380 2.46 38.16 67.54
CA LYS A 380 2.22 38.68 68.90
C LYS A 380 3.42 38.49 69.86
N ALA A 381 4.18 37.37 69.67
CA ALA A 381 5.40 37.10 70.38
C ALA A 381 6.59 37.94 69.89
N ALA A 382 6.70 38.20 68.62
CA ALA A 382 7.76 38.98 67.97
C ALA A 382 7.69 40.43 68.35
N VAL A 383 6.52 41.01 68.61
CA VAL A 383 6.34 42.38 69.20
C VAL A 383 6.94 42.45 70.58
N LEU A 384 7.05 41.34 71.29
CA LEU A 384 7.66 41.28 72.66
C LEU A 384 9.17 41.02 72.62
N VAL A 385 9.71 40.46 71.50
CA VAL A 385 11.16 40.15 71.35
C VAL A 385 11.93 41.25 70.61
N GLU A 386 11.23 42.19 69.97
CA GLU A 386 11.81 43.22 69.08
C GLU A 386 12.54 44.32 69.82
N SER A 387 12.72 44.17 71.11
CA SER A 387 13.46 45.16 71.98
C SER A 387 14.91 44.81 72.27
N GLY A 388 15.52 43.80 71.70
CA GLY A 388 16.91 43.69 72.17
C GLY A 388 17.76 42.52 71.70
N ALA A 389 17.97 42.21 70.47
CA ALA A 389 19.23 41.53 70.04
C ALA A 389 19.36 41.42 68.52
N GLY A 390 20.42 41.92 67.93
CA GLY A 390 20.89 41.53 66.61
C GLY A 390 21.07 42.59 65.52
N ARG A 391 21.19 43.86 65.88
CA ARG A 391 21.36 44.94 64.85
C ARG A 391 22.78 45.14 64.32
N GLY A 392 23.79 44.37 64.75
CA GLY A 392 25.21 44.65 64.47
C GLY A 392 25.89 43.70 63.45
N GLU A 393 25.48 42.44 63.35
CA GLU A 393 26.26 41.42 62.61
C GLU A 393 26.43 41.66 61.06
N PRO A 394 25.44 42.06 60.31
CA PRO A 394 25.64 42.25 58.84
C PRO A 394 26.54 43.45 58.51
N ILE A 395 26.50 44.51 59.36
CA ILE A 395 27.30 45.70 59.13
C ILE A 395 28.78 45.41 59.45
N GLU A 396 29.04 44.60 60.48
CA GLU A 396 30.40 44.19 60.81
C GLU A 396 31.05 43.28 59.85
N ILE A 397 30.26 42.35 59.19
CA ILE A 397 30.70 41.53 58.07
C ILE A 397 31.06 42.41 56.88
N LEU A 398 30.23 43.39 56.52
CA LEU A 398 30.46 44.30 55.42
C LEU A 398 31.72 45.17 55.67
N ARG A 399 31.93 45.67 56.86
CA ARG A 399 33.11 46.41 57.26
C ARG A 399 34.38 45.53 57.12
N THR A 400 34.34 44.32 57.63
CA THR A 400 35.48 43.38 57.56
C THR A 400 35.85 43.06 56.16
N LEU A 401 34.87 42.82 55.28
CA LEU A 401 35.08 42.54 53.82
C LEU A 401 35.65 43.77 53.12
N THR A 402 35.16 44.99 53.43
CA THR A 402 35.67 46.22 52.82
C THR A 402 37.13 46.52 53.21
N GLU A 403 37.53 46.19 54.41
CA GLU A 403 38.88 46.39 54.88
C GLU A 403 39.90 45.36 54.38
N ARG A 404 39.44 44.19 53.98
CA ARG A 404 40.32 43.06 53.63
C ARG A 404 40.37 42.70 52.10
N LEU A 405 39.37 43.09 51.36
CA LEU A 405 39.40 42.81 49.93
C LEU A 405 40.42 43.73 49.23
N PRO A 406 41.20 43.19 48.26
CA PRO A 406 42.20 43.99 47.55
C PRO A 406 41.51 45.08 46.68
N SER A 407 42.26 46.18 46.51
CA SER A 407 41.80 47.22 45.55
C SER A 407 41.66 46.70 44.14
N GLY A 408 40.45 46.87 43.60
CA GLY A 408 40.10 46.27 42.26
C GLY A 408 39.19 45.06 42.36
N THR A 409 38.74 44.76 43.60
CA THR A 409 37.69 43.74 43.80
C THR A 409 36.38 44.45 44.16
N TRP A 410 35.30 44.07 43.47
CA TRP A 410 33.96 44.53 43.85
C TRP A 410 32.98 43.38 43.92
N LEU A 411 32.10 43.45 44.88
CA LEU A 411 31.04 42.49 45.09
C LEU A 411 29.79 42.93 44.36
N THR A 412 29.18 42.00 43.63
CA THR A 412 27.87 42.19 42.97
C THR A 412 26.71 41.72 43.84
N ALA A 413 26.97 40.73 44.71
CA ALA A 413 26.01 40.27 45.69
C ALA A 413 26.70 39.81 46.95
N LEU A 414 26.08 40.12 48.09
CA LEU A 414 26.43 39.64 49.45
C LEU A 414 25.16 39.06 50.05
N ARG A 415 25.16 37.78 50.29
CA ARG A 415 24.07 37.13 51.03
C ARG A 415 24.57 36.62 52.37
N VAL A 416 23.87 36.98 53.39
CA VAL A 416 24.21 36.55 54.79
C VAL A 416 22.97 35.87 55.36
N GLU A 417 23.06 34.57 55.59
CA GLU A 417 22.01 33.78 56.26
C GLU A 417 22.62 32.92 57.38
N ASN A 418 22.18 33.07 58.59
CA ASN A 418 22.63 32.24 59.73
C ASN A 418 24.17 32.10 59.76
N ARG A 419 24.87 33.23 59.65
CA ARG A 419 26.35 33.31 59.65
C ARG A 419 27.03 32.69 58.40
N LYS A 420 26.29 32.13 57.49
CA LYS A 420 26.83 31.77 56.21
C LYS A 420 26.84 32.99 55.29
N VAL A 421 27.99 33.24 54.73
CA VAL A 421 28.24 34.39 53.85
C VAL A 421 28.54 33.88 52.48
N GLU A 422 27.75 34.27 51.48
CA GLU A 422 28.03 34.03 50.06
C GLU A 422 28.38 35.36 49.40
N LEU A 423 29.52 35.33 48.69
CA LEU A 423 30.11 36.49 48.03
C LEU A 423 30.16 36.24 46.55
N ASP A 424 29.48 37.02 45.76
CA ASP A 424 29.62 37.05 44.31
C ASP A 424 30.31 38.33 43.89
N GLY A 425 31.33 38.25 43.02
CA GLY A 425 32.03 39.43 42.60
C GLY A 425 33.04 39.23 41.50
N PHE A 426 33.73 40.31 41.21
CA PHE A 426 34.81 40.36 40.19
C PHE A 426 36.08 40.87 40.85
N SER A 427 37.21 40.29 40.46
CA SER A 427 38.54 40.70 40.92
C SER A 427 39.56 40.55 39.79
N ALA A 428 40.60 41.34 39.84
CA ALA A 428 41.75 41.22 38.96
C ALA A 428 42.51 39.89 39.22
N SER A 429 42.43 39.31 40.42
CA SER A 429 43.02 38.01 40.77
C SER A 429 42.16 37.35 41.85
N ALA A 430 41.20 36.52 41.46
CA ALA A 430 40.32 35.82 42.38
C ALA A 430 41.10 34.82 43.29
N SER A 431 42.23 34.34 42.83
CA SER A 431 43.09 33.39 43.55
C SER A 431 43.68 34.00 44.83
N GLU A 432 43.84 35.34 44.91
CA GLU A 432 44.38 36.02 46.05
C GLU A 432 43.34 36.27 47.20
N ILE A 433 42.05 36.26 46.84
CA ILE A 433 40.96 36.47 47.74
C ILE A 433 40.82 35.30 48.74
N PHE A 434 41.01 34.10 48.28
CA PHE A 434 40.90 32.88 49.09
C PHE A 434 41.88 32.83 50.24
N PRO A 435 43.21 33.04 50.08
CA PRO A 435 44.12 33.05 51.23
C PRO A 435 43.92 34.27 52.17
N LEU A 436 43.44 35.38 51.60
CA LEU A 436 43.18 36.56 52.44
C LEU A 436 42.00 36.35 53.42
N LEU A 437 40.91 35.76 52.93
CA LEU A 437 39.76 35.43 53.75
C LEU A 437 40.06 34.30 54.78
N THR A 438 40.89 33.32 54.36
CA THR A 438 41.27 32.20 55.22
C THR A 438 42.19 32.60 56.33
N ARG A 439 43.05 33.59 56.10
CA ARG A 439 43.99 34.11 57.14
C ARG A 439 43.34 35.00 58.19
N ASP A 440 42.18 35.58 57.94
CA ASP A 440 41.54 36.52 58.84
C ASP A 440 40.93 35.87 60.11
N GLY A 441 40.85 34.55 60.18
CA GLY A 441 40.28 33.84 61.33
C GLY A 441 38.79 34.09 61.59
N ARG A 442 38.21 35.14 61.01
CA ARG A 442 36.78 35.50 61.13
C ARG A 442 35.93 34.76 60.10
N PHE A 443 36.54 34.22 59.04
CA PHE A 443 35.86 33.41 58.01
C PHE A 443 36.40 31.98 58.09
N ARG A 444 35.53 31.03 58.36
CA ARG A 444 35.85 29.59 58.33
C ARG A 444 35.20 28.91 57.18
N GLY A 445 35.79 27.79 56.73
CA GLY A 445 35.22 27.00 55.67
C GLY A 445 35.14 27.79 54.35
N VAL A 446 36.10 28.63 54.02
CA VAL A 446 36.14 29.38 52.75
C VAL A 446 36.31 28.42 51.63
N GLU A 447 35.39 28.42 50.70
CA GLU A 447 35.44 27.57 49.50
C GLU A 447 34.88 28.32 48.29
N PHE A 448 35.34 27.96 47.09
CA PHE A 448 34.73 28.47 45.85
C PHE A 448 33.46 27.70 45.60
N ALA A 449 32.33 28.38 45.58
CA ALA A 449 31.03 27.79 45.28
C ALA A 449 30.85 27.49 43.77
N ALA A 450 31.66 28.14 42.92
CA ALA A 450 31.71 27.88 41.48
C ALA A 450 33.16 28.03 40.94
N PRO A 451 33.51 27.38 39.81
CA PRO A 451 34.78 27.58 39.14
C PRO A 451 35.00 29.06 38.78
N VAL A 452 36.22 29.59 39.03
CA VAL A 452 36.55 30.95 38.63
C VAL A 452 36.58 31.06 37.10
N ILE A 453 35.81 31.96 36.56
CA ILE A 453 35.67 32.17 35.12
C ILE A 453 36.32 33.50 34.74
N ARG A 454 37.31 33.48 33.85
CA ARG A 454 37.93 34.69 33.33
C ARG A 454 37.06 35.34 32.26
N GLN A 455 36.68 36.58 32.49
CA GLN A 455 35.82 37.34 31.57
C GLN A 455 36.65 38.40 30.84
N GLY A 456 36.27 38.77 29.62
CA GLY A 456 37.08 39.46 28.60
C GLY A 456 37.85 40.75 28.96
N ASP A 457 37.70 41.32 30.16
CA ASP A 457 38.42 42.52 30.64
C ASP A 457 39.53 42.24 31.70
N ASN A 458 40.16 41.08 31.59
CA ASN A 458 41.17 40.62 32.55
C ASN A 458 40.71 40.56 34.00
N GLN A 459 39.44 40.25 34.21
CA GLN A 459 38.77 40.12 35.49
C GLN A 459 38.25 38.71 35.70
N ASP A 460 38.51 38.15 36.85
CA ASP A 460 38.04 36.84 37.28
C ASP A 460 36.72 37.02 38.03
N ARG A 461 35.68 36.36 37.56
CA ARG A 461 34.42 36.24 38.31
C ARG A 461 34.59 35.12 39.32
N PHE A 462 34.27 35.42 40.59
CA PHE A 462 34.35 34.46 41.68
C PHE A 462 33.03 34.36 42.42
N GLN A 463 32.78 33.21 43.00
CA GLN A 463 31.74 32.97 43.97
C GLN A 463 32.34 32.21 45.15
N ILE A 464 32.33 32.83 46.30
CA ILE A 464 32.94 32.28 47.52
C ILE A 464 31.86 32.12 48.59
N ARG A 465 31.90 30.98 49.25
CA ARG A 465 31.09 30.70 50.44
C ARG A 465 31.99 30.57 51.64
N ALA A 466 31.58 31.18 52.77
CA ALA A 466 32.30 31.10 54.00
C ALA A 466 31.34 31.20 55.21
N GLU A 467 31.75 30.80 56.36
CA GLU A 467 31.01 30.97 57.63
C GLU A 467 31.69 32.07 58.52
N TYR A 468 30.89 33.07 58.84
CA TYR A 468 31.41 34.16 59.69
C TYR A 468 31.40 33.81 61.20
N VAL A 469 32.52 33.95 61.81
CA VAL A 469 32.68 33.76 63.28
C VAL A 469 32.84 35.12 63.94
N PRO A 470 31.85 35.62 64.68
CA PRO A 470 31.96 36.89 65.33
C PRO A 470 33.09 36.87 66.43
N PRO A 471 33.78 37.97 66.62
CA PRO A 471 34.75 38.05 67.72
C PRO A 471 34.05 37.83 69.09
N PRO A 472 34.72 37.24 70.07
CA PRO A 472 34.13 37.04 71.35
C PRO A 472 33.68 38.39 71.93
N PRO A 473 32.51 38.43 72.56
CA PRO A 473 32.00 39.67 73.14
C PRO A 473 33.02 40.25 74.06
N GLN A 474 33.45 41.44 73.76
CA GLN A 474 34.29 42.19 74.72
C GLN A 474 33.48 42.38 75.99
N ALA A 475 34.01 41.84 77.05
CA ALA A 475 33.44 42.04 78.41
C ALA A 475 33.25 43.55 78.65
N PRO A 476 32.12 43.99 79.17
CA PRO A 476 31.93 45.38 79.47
C PRO A 476 32.96 45.78 80.54
N GLY A 477 33.81 46.74 80.12
CA GLY A 477 34.77 47.33 81.06
C GLY A 477 34.06 47.85 82.30
N PRO A 478 34.69 47.72 83.48
CA PRO A 478 34.14 48.22 84.70
C PRO A 478 34.30 49.76 84.79
N GLY A 479 33.24 50.43 84.83
CA GLY A 479 33.44 51.81 85.12
C GLY A 479 32.31 52.76 84.84
N GLY A 480 31.82 53.29 85.89
CA GLY A 480 31.28 54.62 85.87
C GLY A 480 29.84 54.75 86.30
N GLY A 481 29.65 54.65 87.59
CA GLY A 481 28.46 55.23 88.19
C GLY A 481 28.41 56.71 88.00
N ARG A 482 27.29 57.18 87.73
CA ARG A 482 26.64 58.30 88.46
C ARG A 482 25.23 58.45 87.90
#